data_83a7c7a53d53eb81758bdda0049b07b4
#
_entry.id   83a7c7a53d53eb81758bdda0049b07b4
#
_cell.length_a   1.000
_cell.length_b   1.000
_cell.length_c   1.000
_cell.angle_alpha   90.00
_cell.angle_beta   90.00
_cell.angle_gamma   90.00
#
_symmetry.space_group_name_H-M   'P 1'
#
loop_
_entity.id
_entity.type
_entity.pdbx_description
1 polymer ?
#
loop_
_entity_poly.entity_id
_entity_poly.type
_entity_poly.pdbx_seq_one_letter_code
_entity_poly.pdbx_strand_id
1 'polypeptide(L)'
;MRRLRFTLLCACSLATALPGAALPAAAGGATPGCLPTGNGYLRARIRGAMNLDLDWRNAEIECDGGPRPDGSGLRVSFAGPRHADGRRLRLVFGVGSVHEGRTGRALPTNLTVIFEGEERLFATRGEDHCTVDELRQERLGALGGPLRSWRIVARGFCTSPASTLNSDARILVSRFDFAGTAVFADTPSDRPPPHKA
;
A
#
# COMPACT_ATOMS: atom_id res chain seq x y z
N MET A 1 -31.45 4.22 -86.38
CA MET A 1 -31.32 3.43 -85.15
C MET A 1 -29.87 3.01 -85.05
N ARG A 2 -29.03 3.75 -84.30
CA ARG A 2 -27.59 3.52 -84.16
C ARG A 2 -27.32 2.93 -82.75
N ARG A 3 -26.82 1.72 -82.73
CA ARG A 3 -26.39 1.04 -81.44
C ARG A 3 -24.96 1.44 -81.11
N LEU A 4 -24.81 2.15 -80.02
CA LEU A 4 -23.52 2.53 -79.47
C LEU A 4 -23.02 1.40 -78.55
N ARG A 5 -21.88 0.79 -78.93
CA ARG A 5 -21.17 -0.25 -78.06
C ARG A 5 -20.20 0.46 -77.16
N PHE A 6 -20.42 0.38 -75.84
CA PHE A 6 -19.48 0.82 -74.84
C PHE A 6 -18.56 -0.37 -74.48
N THR A 7 -17.28 -0.17 -74.74
CA THR A 7 -16.24 -1.09 -74.37
C THR A 7 -15.78 -0.76 -72.94
N LEU A 8 -15.93 -1.71 -71.97
CA LEU A 8 -15.54 -1.57 -70.57
C LEU A 8 -14.08 -1.98 -70.42
N LEU A 9 -13.19 -1.05 -70.14
CA LEU A 9 -11.78 -1.32 -69.77
C LEU A 9 -11.74 -1.63 -68.28
N CYS A 10 -11.33 -2.87 -68.00
CA CYS A 10 -11.09 -3.36 -66.64
C CYS A 10 -9.65 -2.98 -66.24
N ALA A 11 -9.51 -1.99 -65.34
CA ALA A 11 -8.21 -1.63 -64.77
C ALA A 11 -7.94 -2.52 -63.51
N CYS A 12 -7.02 -3.44 -63.60
CA CYS A 12 -6.53 -4.22 -62.48
C CYS A 12 -5.62 -3.33 -61.61
N SER A 13 -6.11 -2.91 -60.45
CA SER A 13 -5.30 -2.26 -59.43
C SER A 13 -4.60 -3.34 -58.57
N LEU A 14 -3.28 -3.43 -58.69
CA LEU A 14 -2.46 -4.22 -57.76
C LEU A 14 -2.37 -3.51 -56.39
N ALA A 15 -3.06 -4.06 -55.39
CA ALA A 15 -2.92 -3.64 -54.02
C ALA A 15 -1.67 -4.29 -53.42
N THR A 16 -0.61 -3.51 -53.20
CA THR A 16 0.58 -3.91 -52.43
C THR A 16 0.23 -3.88 -50.95
N ALA A 17 0.08 -5.07 -50.34
CA ALA A 17 -0.03 -5.24 -48.88
C ALA A 17 1.31 -5.00 -48.25
N LEU A 18 1.46 -3.93 -47.47
CA LEU A 18 2.59 -3.72 -46.57
C LEU A 18 2.46 -4.65 -45.37
N PRO A 19 3.50 -5.39 -44.98
CA PRO A 19 3.49 -6.14 -43.75
C PRO A 19 3.50 -5.17 -42.57
N GLY A 20 2.39 -5.13 -41.82
CA GLY A 20 2.28 -4.40 -40.57
C GLY A 20 3.24 -5.00 -39.55
N ALA A 21 4.26 -4.25 -39.16
CA ALA A 21 5.09 -4.60 -38.01
C ALA A 21 4.23 -4.59 -36.75
N ALA A 22 3.96 -5.78 -36.22
CA ALA A 22 3.33 -5.92 -34.91
C ALA A 22 4.31 -5.36 -33.86
N LEU A 23 3.95 -4.22 -33.27
CA LEU A 23 4.64 -3.70 -32.08
C LEU A 23 4.49 -4.74 -30.97
N PRO A 24 5.57 -5.11 -30.28
CA PRO A 24 5.45 -5.99 -29.13
C PRO A 24 4.56 -5.29 -28.10
N ALA A 25 3.47 -5.95 -27.70
CA ALA A 25 2.64 -5.51 -26.59
C ALA A 25 3.58 -5.37 -25.37
N ALA A 26 3.67 -4.16 -24.84
CA ALA A 26 4.37 -3.91 -23.61
C ALA A 26 3.83 -4.90 -22.57
N ALA A 27 4.71 -5.76 -22.06
CA ALA A 27 4.39 -6.67 -20.98
C ALA A 27 3.79 -5.83 -19.85
N GLY A 28 2.50 -6.06 -19.58
CA GLY A 28 1.78 -5.36 -18.52
C GLY A 28 2.58 -5.49 -17.24
N GLY A 29 3.04 -4.37 -16.71
CA GLY A 29 3.77 -4.34 -15.47
C GLY A 29 2.95 -5.07 -14.41
N ALA A 30 3.56 -6.06 -13.78
CA ALA A 30 2.96 -6.73 -12.64
C ALA A 30 2.45 -5.65 -11.68
N THR A 31 1.19 -5.72 -11.31
CA THR A 31 0.61 -4.80 -10.33
C THR A 31 1.51 -4.89 -9.09
N PRO A 32 2.16 -3.81 -8.71
CA PRO A 32 3.03 -3.87 -7.55
C PRO A 32 2.12 -4.14 -6.35
N GLY A 33 2.33 -5.27 -5.70
CA GLY A 33 1.78 -5.49 -4.38
C GLY A 33 2.41 -4.52 -3.38
N CYS A 34 2.24 -4.79 -2.11
CA CYS A 34 2.75 -3.96 -1.02
C CYS A 34 4.25 -3.63 -1.14
N LEU A 35 5.07 -4.62 -1.46
CA LEU A 35 6.53 -4.48 -1.62
C LEU A 35 6.99 -4.96 -2.99
N PRO A 36 7.92 -4.24 -3.65
CA PRO A 36 8.45 -4.66 -4.96
C PRO A 36 9.19 -6.00 -4.90
N THR A 37 9.72 -6.37 -3.74
CA THR A 37 10.40 -7.65 -3.48
C THR A 37 9.44 -8.83 -3.30
N GLY A 38 8.12 -8.60 -3.31
CA GLY A 38 7.11 -9.64 -3.18
C GLY A 38 6.90 -10.21 -1.77
N ASN A 39 7.61 -9.72 -0.77
CA ASN A 39 7.62 -10.24 0.60
C ASN A 39 6.85 -9.37 1.63
N GLY A 40 5.91 -8.55 1.14
CA GLY A 40 4.95 -7.84 1.98
C GLY A 40 3.85 -8.77 2.49
N TYR A 41 3.33 -8.50 3.66
CA TYR A 41 2.20 -9.23 4.23
C TYR A 41 1.56 -8.48 5.39
N LEU A 42 0.32 -8.86 5.72
CA LEU A 42 -0.32 -8.54 6.99
C LEU A 42 -1.05 -9.77 7.53
N ARG A 43 -0.75 -10.13 8.76
CA ARG A 43 -1.50 -11.11 9.56
C ARG A 43 -2.08 -10.42 10.77
N ALA A 44 -3.35 -10.65 11.06
CA ALA A 44 -3.97 -10.10 12.26
C ALA A 44 -5.12 -10.97 12.73
N ARG A 45 -5.31 -11.03 14.05
CA ARG A 45 -6.45 -11.68 14.67
C ARG A 45 -7.35 -10.65 15.32
N ILE A 46 -8.57 -10.52 14.80
CA ILE A 46 -9.59 -9.56 15.24
C ILE A 46 -10.74 -10.34 15.88
N ARG A 47 -11.16 -9.91 17.07
CA ARG A 47 -12.26 -10.51 17.85
C ARG A 47 -13.16 -9.44 18.44
N GLY A 48 -14.43 -9.79 18.70
CA GLY A 48 -15.43 -8.90 19.27
C GLY A 48 -16.63 -8.70 18.36
N ALA A 49 -16.98 -7.49 18.02
CA ALA A 49 -18.08 -7.20 17.10
C ALA A 49 -17.93 -7.87 15.73
N MET A 50 -16.74 -8.37 15.41
CA MET A 50 -16.43 -9.26 14.31
C MET A 50 -15.32 -10.22 14.70
N ASN A 51 -15.28 -11.37 14.00
CA ASN A 51 -14.24 -12.38 14.19
C ASN A 51 -13.57 -12.64 12.84
N LEU A 52 -12.33 -12.15 12.68
CA LEU A 52 -11.54 -12.28 11.45
C LEU A 52 -10.13 -12.75 11.80
N ASP A 53 -9.64 -13.71 11.04
CA ASP A 53 -8.23 -14.06 10.98
C ASP A 53 -7.71 -13.68 9.61
N LEU A 54 -6.90 -12.62 9.57
CA LEU A 54 -6.30 -12.08 8.35
C LEU A 54 -4.97 -12.75 8.10
N ASP A 55 -4.73 -13.19 6.87
CA ASP A 55 -3.43 -13.64 6.35
C ASP A 55 -3.30 -13.17 4.90
N TRP A 56 -2.99 -11.89 4.74
CA TRP A 56 -2.86 -11.25 3.44
C TRP A 56 -1.42 -11.27 2.97
N ARG A 57 -1.23 -11.63 1.70
CA ARG A 57 0.07 -11.70 1.04
C ARG A 57 0.33 -10.47 0.18
N ASN A 58 1.57 -10.27 -0.19
CA ASN A 58 2.05 -9.12 -0.94
C ASN A 58 1.17 -8.70 -2.13
N ALA A 59 0.78 -9.65 -2.97
CA ALA A 59 -0.01 -9.37 -4.18
C ALA A 59 -1.49 -9.03 -3.90
N GLU A 60 -1.97 -9.31 -2.68
CA GLU A 60 -3.36 -9.11 -2.28
C GLU A 60 -3.59 -7.76 -1.62
N ILE A 61 -2.53 -7.06 -1.25
CA ILE A 61 -2.57 -5.85 -0.44
C ILE A 61 -1.87 -4.67 -1.10
N GLU A 62 -2.40 -3.50 -0.83
CA GLU A 62 -1.70 -2.23 -0.99
C GLU A 62 -1.17 -1.79 0.37
N CYS A 63 0.06 -1.31 0.43
CA CYS A 63 0.59 -0.71 1.64
C CYS A 63 1.27 0.63 1.38
N ASP A 64 1.21 1.49 2.35
CA ASP A 64 1.90 2.77 2.39
C ASP A 64 2.42 3.05 3.79
N GLY A 65 3.41 3.93 3.91
CA GLY A 65 3.90 4.36 5.20
C GLY A 65 4.90 5.49 5.09
N GLY A 66 5.11 6.14 6.22
CA GLY A 66 6.03 7.26 6.36
C GLY A 66 6.03 7.82 7.78
N PRO A 67 6.76 8.90 8.03
CA PRO A 67 6.72 9.59 9.31
C PRO A 67 5.29 9.97 9.68
N ARG A 68 4.96 9.94 10.97
CA ARG A 68 3.71 10.52 11.46
C ARG A 68 3.75 12.04 11.27
N PRO A 69 2.59 12.69 11.04
CA PRO A 69 2.53 14.14 10.83
C PRO A 69 3.09 14.96 12.01
N ASP A 70 3.02 14.41 13.22
CA ASP A 70 3.55 15.01 14.46
C ASP A 70 5.05 14.75 14.65
N GLY A 71 5.70 14.01 13.73
CA GLY A 71 7.11 13.66 13.81
C GLY A 71 7.45 12.64 14.91
N SER A 72 6.47 12.14 15.66
CA SER A 72 6.71 11.30 16.85
C SER A 72 6.91 9.82 16.55
N GLY A 73 6.94 9.43 15.28
CA GLY A 73 7.06 8.01 14.93
C GLY A 73 6.71 7.69 13.49
N LEU A 74 6.17 6.51 13.28
CA LEU A 74 5.88 5.93 11.97
C LEU A 74 4.39 5.62 11.83
N ARG A 75 3.81 5.92 10.66
CA ARG A 75 2.51 5.42 10.24
C ARG A 75 2.70 4.38 9.14
N VAL A 76 2.06 3.22 9.27
CA VAL A 76 2.01 2.19 8.22
C VAL A 76 0.57 1.76 8.00
N SER A 77 0.16 1.63 6.76
CA SER A 77 -1.20 1.32 6.35
C SER A 77 -1.22 0.12 5.40
N PHE A 78 -2.20 -0.75 5.58
CA PHE A 78 -2.44 -1.94 4.76
C PHE A 78 -3.90 -1.97 4.34
N ALA A 79 -4.17 -1.95 3.04
CA ALA A 79 -5.49 -2.18 2.49
C ALA A 79 -5.55 -3.58 1.87
N GLY A 80 -6.47 -4.38 2.34
CA GLY A 80 -6.70 -5.75 1.89
C GLY A 80 -7.35 -5.85 0.52
N PRO A 81 -7.69 -7.07 0.10
CA PRO A 81 -8.38 -7.31 -1.15
C PRO A 81 -9.66 -6.48 -1.26
N ARG A 82 -9.91 -5.97 -2.45
CA ARG A 82 -11.14 -5.25 -2.76
C ARG A 82 -12.22 -6.26 -3.17
N HIS A 83 -13.38 -6.20 -2.52
CA HIS A 83 -14.56 -6.98 -2.89
C HIS A 83 -15.19 -6.46 -4.19
N ALA A 84 -16.06 -7.27 -4.81
CA ALA A 84 -16.73 -6.90 -6.07
C ALA A 84 -17.57 -5.62 -5.96
N ASP A 85 -18.09 -5.30 -4.78
CA ASP A 85 -18.84 -4.08 -4.45
C ASP A 85 -17.94 -2.87 -4.12
N GLY A 86 -16.62 -3.01 -4.28
CA GLY A 86 -15.64 -1.96 -4.02
C GLY A 86 -15.22 -1.83 -2.55
N ARG A 87 -15.86 -2.53 -1.63
CA ARG A 87 -15.52 -2.49 -0.21
C ARG A 87 -14.21 -3.22 0.06
N ARG A 88 -13.47 -2.75 1.06
CA ARG A 88 -12.28 -3.43 1.57
C ARG A 88 -11.98 -3.02 3.01
N LEU A 89 -11.17 -3.82 3.67
CA LEU A 89 -10.67 -3.55 5.00
C LEU A 89 -9.30 -2.90 4.93
N ARG A 90 -9.10 -1.83 5.72
CA ARG A 90 -7.79 -1.20 5.90
C ARG A 90 -7.41 -1.18 7.38
N LEU A 91 -6.16 -1.55 7.67
CA LEU A 91 -5.55 -1.39 8.98
C LEU A 91 -4.47 -0.31 8.92
N VAL A 92 -4.50 0.62 9.86
CA VAL A 92 -3.51 1.69 10.00
C VAL A 92 -2.88 1.61 11.38
N PHE A 93 -1.57 1.46 11.41
CA PHE A 93 -0.76 1.42 12.64
C PHE A 93 -0.01 2.73 12.77
N GLY A 94 -0.20 3.43 13.89
CA GLY A 94 0.61 4.56 14.29
C GLY A 94 1.56 4.11 15.40
N VAL A 95 2.82 3.92 15.06
CA VAL A 95 3.85 3.43 16.00
C VAL A 95 4.67 4.60 16.50
N GLY A 96 4.63 4.84 17.80
CA GLY A 96 5.37 5.93 18.45
C GLY A 96 6.85 5.59 18.61
N SER A 97 7.67 6.62 18.84
CA SER A 97 9.10 6.50 19.16
C SER A 97 9.93 5.73 18.11
N VAL A 98 9.54 5.77 16.85
CA VAL A 98 10.29 5.17 15.74
C VAL A 98 11.18 6.22 15.08
N HIS A 99 12.46 5.90 14.96
CA HIS A 99 13.43 6.70 14.21
C HIS A 99 13.87 5.97 12.95
N GLU A 100 14.08 6.70 11.85
CA GLU A 100 14.50 6.11 10.58
C GLU A 100 15.77 5.25 10.73
N GLY A 101 15.73 4.04 10.15
CA GLY A 101 16.83 3.09 10.14
C GLY A 101 17.13 2.41 11.48
N ARG A 102 16.34 2.63 12.52
CA ARG A 102 16.54 2.04 13.85
C ARG A 102 15.55 0.91 14.09
N THR A 103 16.03 -0.15 14.76
CA THR A 103 15.16 -1.15 15.37
C THR A 103 14.51 -0.59 16.62
N GLY A 104 13.30 -1.07 16.94
CA GLY A 104 12.60 -0.67 18.15
C GLY A 104 11.97 -1.85 18.85
N ARG A 105 11.73 -1.71 20.15
CA ARG A 105 11.05 -2.72 20.99
C ARG A 105 10.08 -2.04 21.94
N ALA A 106 9.00 -2.75 22.27
CA ALA A 106 7.95 -2.28 23.19
C ALA A 106 7.46 -0.87 22.85
N LEU A 107 7.19 -0.63 21.55
CA LEU A 107 6.82 0.68 21.05
C LEU A 107 5.32 0.92 21.24
N PRO A 108 4.92 2.07 21.83
CA PRO A 108 3.52 2.42 21.97
C PRO A 108 2.88 2.58 20.61
N THR A 109 1.67 2.04 20.47
CA THR A 109 1.04 1.94 19.15
C THR A 109 -0.46 2.21 19.25
N ASN A 110 -0.97 3.00 18.31
CA ASN A 110 -2.40 3.10 18.06
C ASN A 110 -2.77 2.32 16.78
N LEU A 111 -4.02 1.91 16.72
CA LEU A 111 -4.56 1.16 15.61
C LEU A 111 -5.90 1.72 15.18
N THR A 112 -6.07 1.87 13.87
CA THR A 112 -7.37 2.16 13.26
C THR A 112 -7.69 1.06 12.24
N VAL A 113 -8.91 0.53 12.31
CA VAL A 113 -9.46 -0.45 11.37
C VAL A 113 -10.61 0.22 10.63
N ILE A 114 -10.48 0.37 9.32
CA ILE A 114 -11.40 1.12 8.45
C ILE A 114 -12.07 0.16 7.48
N PHE A 115 -13.39 0.21 7.40
CA PHE A 115 -14.18 -0.45 6.37
C PHE A 115 -14.41 0.55 5.23
N GLU A 116 -13.50 0.57 4.26
CA GLU A 116 -13.62 1.42 3.09
C GLU A 116 -14.87 1.04 2.28
N GLY A 117 -15.68 2.04 1.93
CA GLY A 117 -17.00 1.85 1.31
C GLY A 117 -18.14 1.63 2.31
N GLU A 118 -17.85 1.65 3.61
CA GLU A 118 -18.81 1.70 4.69
C GLU A 118 -18.47 2.87 5.63
N GLU A 119 -19.46 3.52 6.24
CA GLU A 119 -19.21 4.56 7.23
C GLU A 119 -18.87 3.97 8.61
N ARG A 120 -17.89 3.06 8.61
CA ARG A 120 -17.53 2.31 9.81
C ARG A 120 -16.02 2.25 10.00
N LEU A 121 -15.57 2.69 11.16
CA LEU A 121 -14.20 2.54 11.60
C LEU A 121 -14.14 2.21 13.09
N PHE A 122 -13.09 1.53 13.49
CA PHE A 122 -12.72 1.28 14.87
C PHE A 122 -11.34 1.87 15.12
N ALA A 123 -11.18 2.58 16.23
CA ALA A 123 -9.89 3.16 16.61
C ALA A 123 -9.60 2.93 18.10
N THR A 124 -8.33 2.70 18.40
CA THR A 124 -7.85 2.80 19.80
C THR A 124 -7.74 4.27 20.17
N ARG A 125 -8.02 4.58 21.45
CA ARG A 125 -7.88 5.94 21.98
C ARG A 125 -6.52 6.06 22.66
N GLY A 126 -5.59 6.82 22.04
CA GLY A 126 -4.23 6.93 22.56
C GLY A 126 -3.28 5.85 22.05
N GLU A 127 -2.06 5.87 22.52
CA GLU A 127 -0.95 5.04 22.04
C GLU A 127 -0.60 3.86 22.97
N ASP A 128 -1.27 3.75 24.08
CA ASP A 128 -1.02 2.76 25.15
C ASP A 128 -1.90 1.50 25.03
N HIS A 129 -2.79 1.47 24.03
CA HIS A 129 -3.72 0.35 23.86
C HIS A 129 -3.18 -0.80 23.02
N CYS A 130 -2.14 -0.54 22.24
CA CYS A 130 -1.40 -1.56 21.51
C CYS A 130 0.11 -1.37 21.72
N THR A 131 0.85 -2.45 21.50
CA THR A 131 2.31 -2.45 21.59
C THR A 131 2.88 -3.18 20.38
N VAL A 132 3.85 -2.58 19.73
CA VAL A 132 4.75 -3.28 18.83
C VAL A 132 5.90 -3.85 19.66
N ASP A 133 5.96 -5.17 19.78
CA ASP A 133 7.01 -5.86 20.54
C ASP A 133 8.38 -5.69 19.91
N GLU A 134 8.41 -5.77 18.59
CA GLU A 134 9.63 -5.66 17.79
C GLU A 134 9.33 -4.99 16.47
N LEU A 135 10.15 -4.01 16.10
CA LEU A 135 10.15 -3.36 14.80
C LEU A 135 11.55 -3.37 14.21
N ARG A 136 11.67 -3.81 12.95
CA ARG A 136 12.90 -3.77 12.17
C ARG A 136 12.68 -2.97 10.90
N GLN A 137 13.73 -2.30 10.45
CA GLN A 137 13.76 -1.53 9.23
C GLN A 137 14.88 -2.03 8.33
N GLU A 138 14.55 -2.38 7.09
CA GLU A 138 15.48 -2.86 6.07
C GLU A 138 15.43 -1.91 4.88
N ARG A 139 16.56 -1.38 4.46
CA ARG A 139 16.59 -0.41 3.36
C ARG A 139 16.26 -1.09 2.03
N LEU A 140 15.25 -0.58 1.32
CA LEU A 140 14.85 -1.08 -0.01
C LEU A 140 15.60 -0.41 -1.16
N GLY A 141 16.28 0.70 -0.90
CA GLY A 141 16.98 1.48 -1.91
C GLY A 141 16.55 2.95 -1.91
N ALA A 142 17.07 3.71 -2.87
CA ALA A 142 16.66 5.07 -3.14
C ALA A 142 15.60 5.06 -4.24
N LEU A 143 14.50 5.79 -4.01
CA LEU A 143 13.44 5.98 -5.02
C LEU A 143 13.78 7.09 -6.02
N GLY A 144 14.99 7.63 -5.96
CA GLY A 144 15.44 8.82 -6.67
C GLY A 144 15.23 10.10 -5.84
N GLY A 145 16.17 11.05 -6.00
CA GLY A 145 16.16 12.27 -5.20
C GLY A 145 16.29 12.03 -3.69
N PRO A 146 15.63 12.85 -2.86
CA PRO A 146 15.76 12.83 -1.40
C PRO A 146 14.91 11.73 -0.72
N LEU A 147 14.27 10.85 -1.48
CA LEU A 147 13.38 9.84 -0.94
C LEU A 147 14.10 8.53 -0.62
N ARG A 148 13.91 8.04 0.59
CA ARG A 148 14.44 6.77 1.08
C ARG A 148 13.31 5.82 1.41
N SER A 149 13.36 4.62 0.86
CA SER A 149 12.35 3.59 1.08
C SER A 149 12.88 2.48 1.99
N TRP A 150 12.04 2.07 2.93
CA TRP A 150 12.34 1.06 3.92
C TRP A 150 11.25 -0.02 3.93
N ARG A 151 11.65 -1.25 4.06
CA ARG A 151 10.78 -2.34 4.46
C ARG A 151 10.66 -2.33 5.98
N ILE A 152 9.45 -2.21 6.48
CA ILE A 152 9.13 -2.20 7.90
C ILE A 152 8.56 -3.56 8.25
N VAL A 153 9.21 -4.27 9.15
CA VAL A 153 8.73 -5.54 9.70
C VAL A 153 8.39 -5.31 11.17
N ALA A 154 7.18 -5.62 11.58
CA ALA A 154 6.77 -5.45 12.96
C ALA A 154 5.77 -6.52 13.39
N ARG A 155 5.80 -6.85 14.69
CA ARG A 155 4.84 -7.72 15.36
C ARG A 155 4.41 -7.12 16.68
N GLY A 156 3.18 -7.39 17.07
CA GLY A 156 2.65 -6.84 18.30
C GLY A 156 1.23 -7.31 18.59
N PHE A 157 0.61 -6.65 19.55
CA PHE A 157 -0.74 -6.94 20.02
C PHE A 157 -1.40 -5.70 20.61
N CYS A 158 -2.73 -5.75 20.79
CA CYS A 158 -3.46 -4.76 21.56
C CYS A 158 -3.97 -5.37 22.86
N THR A 159 -3.89 -4.61 23.94
CA THR A 159 -4.38 -4.97 25.27
C THR A 159 -5.78 -4.50 25.53
N SER A 160 -6.24 -3.48 24.77
CA SER A 160 -7.55 -2.88 24.91
C SER A 160 -8.27 -2.81 23.55
N PRO A 161 -9.62 -2.90 23.55
CA PRO A 161 -10.38 -2.87 22.31
C PRO A 161 -10.33 -1.50 21.62
N ALA A 162 -10.34 -1.52 20.30
CA ALA A 162 -10.71 -0.39 19.47
C ALA A 162 -12.24 -0.24 19.42
N SER A 163 -12.75 0.97 19.48
CA SER A 163 -14.19 1.28 19.48
C SER A 163 -14.58 2.13 18.27
N THR A 164 -15.83 2.05 17.88
CA THR A 164 -16.44 2.97 16.90
C THR A 164 -16.80 4.32 17.55
N LEU A 165 -17.02 5.32 16.70
CA LEU A 165 -17.50 6.63 17.16
C LEU A 165 -19.04 6.64 17.40
N ASN A 166 -19.78 5.81 16.67
CA ASN A 166 -21.24 5.92 16.55
C ASN A 166 -22.02 4.76 17.19
N SER A 167 -21.33 3.84 17.88
CA SER A 167 -21.97 2.71 18.56
C SER A 167 -21.07 2.14 19.67
N ASP A 168 -21.61 1.24 20.48
CA ASP A 168 -20.85 0.52 21.52
C ASP A 168 -20.06 -0.67 20.97
N ALA A 169 -20.02 -0.85 19.65
CA ALA A 169 -19.30 -1.93 19.02
C ALA A 169 -17.79 -1.79 19.26
N ARG A 170 -17.16 -2.91 19.63
CA ARG A 170 -15.73 -2.97 19.94
C ARG A 170 -15.09 -4.18 19.28
N ILE A 171 -13.84 -4.01 18.87
CA ILE A 171 -13.00 -5.10 18.36
C ILE A 171 -11.66 -5.09 19.10
N LEU A 172 -11.11 -6.26 19.35
CA LEU A 172 -9.76 -6.43 19.86
C LEU A 172 -8.88 -7.05 18.77
N VAL A 173 -7.79 -6.39 18.43
CA VAL A 173 -6.74 -6.97 17.60
C VAL A 173 -5.71 -7.62 18.52
N SER A 174 -5.95 -8.87 18.88
CA SER A 174 -5.19 -9.58 19.89
C SER A 174 -3.75 -9.91 19.46
N ARG A 175 -3.48 -9.90 18.18
CA ARG A 175 -2.14 -10.09 17.58
C ARG A 175 -2.12 -9.51 16.18
N PHE A 176 -0.99 -8.93 15.82
CA PHE A 176 -0.66 -8.56 14.45
C PHE A 176 0.82 -8.80 14.14
N ASP A 177 1.10 -9.03 12.86
CA ASP A 177 2.44 -9.26 12.30
C ASP A 177 2.41 -8.81 10.86
N PHE A 178 3.33 -7.93 10.45
CA PHE A 178 3.32 -7.37 9.12
C PHE A 178 4.71 -7.06 8.56
N ALA A 179 4.79 -7.03 7.23
CA ALA A 179 5.87 -6.40 6.48
C ALA A 179 5.28 -5.46 5.44
N GLY A 180 5.59 -4.19 5.52
CA GLY A 180 5.12 -3.12 4.64
C GLY A 180 6.22 -2.16 4.26
N THR A 181 5.87 -1.08 3.57
CA THR A 181 6.81 -0.03 3.17
C THR A 181 6.63 1.24 3.98
N ALA A 182 7.72 1.98 4.15
CA ALA A 182 7.69 3.37 4.57
C ALA A 182 8.69 4.20 3.76
N VAL A 183 8.28 5.42 3.42
CA VAL A 183 9.09 6.37 2.68
C VAL A 183 9.40 7.57 3.57
N PHE A 184 10.67 7.92 3.65
CA PHE A 184 11.16 9.10 4.34
C PHE A 184 11.74 10.07 3.31
N ALA A 185 11.52 11.35 3.52
CA ALA A 185 12.10 12.43 2.74
C ALA A 185 13.16 13.16 3.56
N ASP A 186 14.18 13.71 2.88
CA ASP A 186 15.11 14.61 3.56
C ASP A 186 14.35 15.83 4.04
N THR A 187 14.48 16.13 5.32
CA THR A 187 14.03 17.40 5.85
C THR A 187 14.99 18.49 5.39
N PRO A 188 14.55 19.74 5.16
CA PRO A 188 15.45 20.84 4.80
C PRO A 188 16.60 21.04 5.79
N SER A 189 16.42 20.61 7.05
CA SER A 189 17.45 20.63 8.10
C SER A 189 18.57 19.60 7.92
N ASP A 190 18.37 18.56 7.12
CA ASP A 190 19.38 17.51 6.88
C ASP A 190 20.31 17.86 5.72
N ARG A 191 20.06 18.97 5.05
CA ARG A 191 20.88 19.44 3.94
C ARG A 191 22.12 20.14 4.48
N PRO A 192 23.35 19.66 4.15
CA PRO A 192 24.56 20.37 4.54
C PRO A 192 24.52 21.80 3.99
N PRO A 193 25.03 22.79 4.74
CA PRO A 193 25.09 24.17 4.26
C PRO A 193 25.83 24.24 2.92
N PRO A 194 25.40 25.08 1.99
CA PRO A 194 26.07 25.25 0.71
C PRO A 194 27.54 25.63 0.96
N HIS A 195 28.46 24.85 0.38
CA HIS A 195 29.87 25.19 0.39
C HIS A 195 30.01 26.60 -0.23
N LYS A 196 30.43 27.57 0.58
CA LYS A 196 30.83 28.88 0.06
C LYS A 196 32.08 28.67 -0.79
N ALA A 197 31.96 28.89 -2.10
CA ALA A 197 33.06 28.93 -3.03
C ALA A 197 33.87 30.22 -2.83
#